data_1633969b9ac25dad0b3a0e7ac6f00ebf
#
_entry.id   1633969b9ac25dad0b3a0e7ac6f00ebf
#
_cell.length_a   1.000
_cell.length_b   1.000
_cell.length_c   1.000
_cell.angle_alpha   90.00
_cell.angle_beta   90.00
_cell.angle_gamma   90.00
#
_symmetry.space_group_name_H-M   'P 1'
#
loop_
_entity.id
_entity.type
_entity.pdbx_description
1 polymer ?
#
loop_
_entity_poly.entity_id
_entity_poly.type
_entity_poly.pdbx_seq_one_letter_code
_entity_poly.pdbx_strand_id
1 'polypeptide(L)'
;MATVVADMSVSLDGFVAEADGGVERVFAWYGKPQPESQPREGRCEPGASGLRVIVAGRRTFEQAEGWGGKHPTGALVIVVTHGIPEGWPREGAAVSFVTEGIETAMKQAAAIAGDGVIALATPSIIQQCLNLGLVDRIQVKVVPLLLGAGIPMFGKLTGDPIELENPTVVEGNGVTHLHYRVPDQRRAA
;
A
#
# COMPACT_ATOMS: atom_id res chain seq x y z
N MET A 1 13.30 -3.51 13.55
CA MET A 1 13.28 -3.25 12.08
C MET A 1 11.86 -2.96 11.66
N ALA A 2 11.65 -1.97 10.79
CA ALA A 2 10.31 -1.68 10.27
C ALA A 2 9.69 -2.87 9.56
N THR A 3 8.37 -3.03 9.67
CA THR A 3 7.60 -4.03 8.92
C THR A 3 7.05 -3.38 7.65
N VAL A 4 7.37 -3.94 6.49
CA VAL A 4 6.90 -3.44 5.19
C VAL A 4 5.64 -4.21 4.75
N VAL A 5 4.55 -3.49 4.56
CA VAL A 5 3.24 -4.05 4.25
C VAL A 5 2.74 -3.52 2.91
N ALA A 6 2.51 -4.41 1.95
CA ALA A 6 1.75 -4.10 0.75
C ALA A 6 0.25 -4.11 1.10
N ASP A 7 -0.43 -2.97 1.00
CA ASP A 7 -1.81 -2.82 1.45
C ASP A 7 -2.68 -2.16 0.39
N MET A 8 -3.61 -2.92 -0.21
CA MET A 8 -4.50 -2.43 -1.25
C MET A 8 -5.89 -3.06 -1.18
N SER A 9 -6.90 -2.27 -1.54
CA SER A 9 -8.21 -2.80 -1.92
C SER A 9 -8.15 -3.28 -3.36
N VAL A 10 -8.77 -4.44 -3.65
CA VAL A 10 -8.81 -5.02 -4.99
C VAL A 10 -10.19 -5.59 -5.30
N SER A 11 -10.56 -5.61 -6.58
CA SER A 11 -11.67 -6.43 -7.07
C SER A 11 -11.33 -7.92 -6.96
N LEU A 12 -12.32 -8.79 -7.01
CA LEU A 12 -12.12 -10.24 -6.93
C LEU A 12 -11.18 -10.76 -8.04
N ASP A 13 -11.17 -10.11 -9.20
CA ASP A 13 -10.29 -10.40 -10.33
C ASP A 13 -8.94 -9.64 -10.29
N GLY A 14 -8.60 -9.01 -9.14
CA GLY A 14 -7.24 -8.54 -8.81
C GLY A 14 -6.87 -7.14 -9.26
N PHE A 15 -7.85 -6.30 -9.64
CA PHE A 15 -7.59 -4.91 -10.04
C PHE A 15 -7.80 -3.95 -8.88
N VAL A 16 -6.91 -2.96 -8.74
CA VAL A 16 -6.99 -1.90 -7.72
C VAL A 16 -7.73 -0.66 -8.22
N ALA A 17 -7.90 -0.53 -9.54
CA ALA A 17 -8.56 0.57 -10.20
C ALA A 17 -9.10 0.15 -11.56
N GLU A 18 -10.05 0.88 -12.09
CA GLU A 18 -10.54 0.76 -13.45
C GLU A 18 -9.45 1.15 -14.47
N ALA A 19 -9.67 0.91 -15.75
CA ALA A 19 -8.68 1.17 -16.80
C ALA A 19 -8.35 2.66 -16.96
N ASP A 20 -9.29 3.54 -16.66
CA ASP A 20 -9.11 5.00 -16.62
C ASP A 20 -8.46 5.49 -15.33
N GLY A 21 -8.34 4.62 -14.33
CA GLY A 21 -7.77 4.88 -13.01
C GLY A 21 -8.81 5.13 -11.93
N GLY A 22 -10.12 5.06 -12.23
CA GLY A 22 -11.19 5.20 -11.24
C GLY A 22 -11.08 4.16 -10.12
N VAL A 23 -11.25 4.59 -8.87
CA VAL A 23 -11.08 3.74 -7.67
C VAL A 23 -12.35 3.65 -6.82
N GLU A 24 -13.38 4.41 -7.14
CA GLU A 24 -14.57 4.60 -6.32
C GLU A 24 -15.26 3.29 -5.99
N ARG A 25 -15.38 2.38 -6.97
CA ARG A 25 -16.01 1.07 -6.78
C ARG A 25 -15.21 0.16 -5.86
N VAL A 26 -13.88 0.19 -6.00
CA VAL A 26 -12.96 -0.65 -5.19
C VAL A 26 -12.89 -0.13 -3.74
N PHE A 27 -13.14 1.15 -3.52
CA PHE A 27 -13.14 1.78 -2.21
C PHE A 27 -14.54 1.98 -1.60
N ALA A 28 -15.61 1.55 -2.26
CA ALA A 28 -17.01 1.74 -1.81
C ALA A 28 -17.34 1.12 -0.44
N TRP A 29 -16.51 0.24 0.09
CA TRP A 29 -16.64 -0.38 1.41
C TRP A 29 -16.12 0.51 2.55
N TYR A 30 -15.27 1.50 2.27
CA TYR A 30 -14.59 2.30 3.30
C TYR A 30 -15.54 3.09 4.21
N GLY A 31 -16.65 3.55 3.72
CA GLY A 31 -17.65 4.28 4.51
C GLY A 31 -18.64 3.41 5.27
N LYS A 32 -18.55 2.09 5.16
CA LYS A 32 -19.51 1.16 5.79
C LYS A 32 -19.07 0.81 7.21
N PRO A 33 -20.00 0.68 8.18
CA PRO A 33 -19.69 0.16 9.52
C PRO A 33 -19.06 -1.23 9.42
N GLN A 34 -17.92 -1.41 10.09
CA GLN A 34 -17.19 -2.69 10.09
C GLN A 34 -17.42 -3.43 11.42
N PRO A 35 -17.41 -4.80 11.42
CA PRO A 35 -17.56 -5.58 12.65
C PRO A 35 -16.47 -5.25 13.68
N GLU A 36 -16.83 -5.18 14.97
CA GLU A 36 -15.91 -4.89 16.08
C GLU A 36 -14.81 -5.96 16.26
N SER A 37 -15.05 -7.18 15.77
CA SER A 37 -14.15 -8.33 15.89
C SER A 37 -12.88 -8.25 15.04
N GLN A 38 -12.69 -7.18 14.26
CA GLN A 38 -11.52 -7.05 13.41
C GLN A 38 -10.25 -6.71 14.22
N PRO A 39 -9.16 -7.50 14.12
CA PRO A 39 -7.89 -7.17 14.76
C PRO A 39 -7.40 -5.79 14.25
N ARG A 40 -7.00 -4.91 15.16
CA ARG A 40 -6.49 -3.57 14.79
C ARG A 40 -4.97 -3.57 14.53
N GLU A 41 -4.29 -4.64 14.86
CA GLU A 41 -2.84 -4.74 14.71
C GLU A 41 -2.43 -4.98 13.25
N GLY A 42 -1.47 -4.20 12.77
CA GLY A 42 -0.89 -4.33 11.42
C GLY A 42 -1.74 -3.79 10.29
N ARG A 43 -2.82 -3.04 10.56
CA ARG A 43 -3.62 -2.37 9.53
C ARG A 43 -2.95 -1.08 9.09
N CYS A 44 -3.08 -0.79 7.81
CA CYS A 44 -2.71 0.52 7.25
C CYS A 44 -3.91 1.48 7.18
N GLU A 45 -4.86 1.33 8.09
CA GLU A 45 -6.10 2.12 8.18
C GLU A 45 -5.98 3.23 9.24
N PRO A 46 -6.84 4.27 9.18
CA PRO A 46 -6.91 5.28 10.22
C PRO A 46 -7.11 4.65 11.60
N GLY A 47 -6.24 4.98 12.57
CA GLY A 47 -6.27 4.43 13.92
C GLY A 47 -5.55 3.07 14.10
N ALA A 48 -4.91 2.53 13.06
CA ALA A 48 -4.04 1.36 13.20
C ALA A 48 -2.80 1.71 14.00
N SER A 49 -2.46 0.88 14.99
CA SER A 49 -1.24 1.08 15.78
C SER A 49 0.00 0.73 14.95
N GLY A 50 0.99 1.62 14.99
CA GLY A 50 2.31 1.35 14.42
C GLY A 50 2.55 1.84 13.00
N LEU A 51 1.54 2.29 12.23
CA LEU A 51 1.76 2.89 10.92
C LEU A 51 2.51 4.23 11.05
N ARG A 52 3.68 4.33 10.45
CA ARG A 52 4.56 5.50 10.51
C ARG A 52 4.72 6.18 9.16
N VAL A 53 4.86 5.39 8.10
CA VAL A 53 5.18 5.88 6.76
C VAL A 53 4.30 5.19 5.73
N ILE A 54 3.86 5.95 4.75
CA ILE A 54 3.22 5.45 3.53
C ILE A 54 4.15 5.77 2.37
N VAL A 55 4.50 4.76 1.57
CA VAL A 55 5.23 4.96 0.32
C VAL A 55 4.26 4.81 -0.84
N ALA A 56 4.11 5.86 -1.61
CA ALA A 56 3.17 5.95 -2.73
C ALA A 56 3.86 6.40 -4.01
N GLY A 57 3.26 6.08 -5.15
CA GLY A 57 3.67 6.62 -6.45
C GLY A 57 2.95 7.94 -6.76
N ARG A 58 3.49 8.67 -7.73
CA ARG A 58 2.98 9.98 -8.15
C ARG A 58 1.49 9.96 -8.51
N ARG A 59 1.02 8.98 -9.30
CA ARG A 59 -0.38 8.91 -9.70
C ARG A 59 -1.33 8.81 -8.50
N THR A 60 -1.02 7.96 -7.52
CA THR A 60 -1.82 7.83 -6.29
C THR A 60 -1.83 9.14 -5.50
N PHE A 61 -0.69 9.82 -5.44
CA PHE A 61 -0.58 11.13 -4.81
C PHE A 61 -1.45 12.18 -5.49
N GLU A 62 -1.42 12.26 -6.84
CA GLU A 62 -2.20 13.21 -7.62
C GLU A 62 -3.71 12.91 -7.54
N GLN A 63 -4.12 11.65 -7.64
CA GLN A 63 -5.53 11.22 -7.48
C GLN A 63 -6.10 11.54 -6.09
N ALA A 64 -5.26 11.48 -5.06
CA ALA A 64 -5.65 11.84 -3.71
C ALA A 64 -5.47 13.35 -3.40
N GLU A 65 -5.23 14.19 -4.43
CA GLU A 65 -4.97 15.62 -4.29
C GLU A 65 -3.90 15.94 -3.22
N GLY A 66 -2.91 15.04 -3.10
CA GLY A 66 -1.85 15.11 -2.08
C GLY A 66 -2.37 15.01 -0.65
N TRP A 67 -3.58 14.48 -0.46
CA TRP A 67 -4.29 14.41 0.85
C TRP A 67 -4.35 15.77 1.56
N GLY A 68 -4.39 16.87 0.80
CA GLY A 68 -4.32 18.21 1.39
C GLY A 68 -3.02 18.51 2.14
N GLY A 69 -1.96 17.71 1.92
CA GLY A 69 -0.67 17.81 2.62
C GLY A 69 -0.54 16.91 3.86
N LYS A 70 -1.61 16.18 4.26
CA LYS A 70 -1.60 15.34 5.45
C LYS A 70 -2.48 14.10 5.27
N HIS A 71 -1.87 12.92 5.26
CA HIS A 71 -2.64 11.69 5.11
C HIS A 71 -3.61 11.49 6.30
N PRO A 72 -4.85 11.00 6.07
CA PRO A 72 -5.86 10.82 7.13
C PRO A 72 -5.42 9.91 8.29
N THR A 73 -4.48 8.99 8.06
CA THR A 73 -3.91 8.14 9.11
C THR A 73 -2.92 8.88 10.01
N GLY A 74 -2.48 10.08 9.65
CA GLY A 74 -1.42 10.82 10.33
C GLY A 74 0.00 10.33 10.00
N ALA A 75 0.15 9.30 9.17
CA ALA A 75 1.45 8.80 8.73
C ALA A 75 2.12 9.79 7.75
N LEU A 76 3.46 9.81 7.77
CA LEU A 76 4.26 10.55 6.80
C LEU A 76 4.15 9.88 5.42
N VAL A 77 4.01 10.66 4.36
CA VAL A 77 3.95 10.12 3.00
C VAL A 77 5.26 10.39 2.26
N ILE A 78 5.85 9.34 1.69
CA ILE A 78 6.97 9.43 0.75
C ILE A 78 6.44 9.13 -0.64
N VAL A 79 6.54 10.08 -1.54
CA VAL A 79 6.11 9.94 -2.95
C VAL A 79 7.32 9.65 -3.82
N VAL A 80 7.35 8.46 -4.43
CA VAL A 80 8.36 8.10 -5.41
C VAL A 80 7.93 8.62 -6.79
N THR A 81 8.76 9.45 -7.39
CA THR A 81 8.44 10.13 -8.65
C THR A 81 9.70 10.46 -9.44
N HIS A 82 9.59 10.66 -10.76
CA HIS A 82 10.69 11.16 -11.59
C HIS A 82 10.82 12.70 -11.57
N GLY A 83 9.81 13.39 -11.04
CA GLY A 83 9.82 14.84 -10.91
C GLY A 83 8.77 15.31 -9.91
N ILE A 84 9.13 16.26 -9.07
CA ILE A 84 8.24 16.83 -8.04
C ILE A 84 7.09 17.59 -8.75
N PRO A 85 5.82 17.33 -8.37
CA PRO A 85 4.68 18.04 -8.94
C PRO A 85 4.75 19.55 -8.66
N GLU A 86 4.21 20.35 -9.57
CA GLU A 86 4.11 21.79 -9.41
C GLU A 86 3.36 22.17 -8.12
N GLY A 87 3.83 23.20 -7.42
CA GLY A 87 3.28 23.62 -6.13
C GLY A 87 3.66 22.73 -4.94
N TRP A 88 4.62 21.81 -5.11
CA TRP A 88 5.17 20.97 -4.06
C TRP A 88 6.71 21.09 -4.00
N PRO A 89 7.37 20.82 -2.84
CA PRO A 89 6.75 20.55 -1.52
C PRO A 89 6.06 21.80 -0.94
N ARG A 90 5.07 21.57 -0.05
CA ARG A 90 4.38 22.65 0.67
C ARG A 90 4.88 22.72 2.11
N GLU A 91 5.05 23.92 2.61
CA GLU A 91 5.45 24.15 4.02
C GLU A 91 4.44 23.52 4.98
N GLY A 92 4.93 22.81 5.99
CA GLY A 92 4.11 22.11 6.99
C GLY A 92 3.42 20.83 6.49
N ALA A 93 3.58 20.45 5.24
CA ALA A 93 3.04 19.19 4.73
C ALA A 93 3.82 17.97 5.27
N ALA A 94 3.09 16.92 5.63
CA ALA A 94 3.65 15.62 6.01
C ALA A 94 3.88 14.73 4.77
N VAL A 95 4.40 15.32 3.71
CA VAL A 95 4.68 14.67 2.42
C VAL A 95 6.07 15.04 1.96
N SER A 96 6.86 14.05 1.58
CA SER A 96 8.18 14.20 0.97
C SER A 96 8.23 13.50 -0.39
N PHE A 97 9.20 13.89 -1.23
CA PHE A 97 9.37 13.36 -2.57
C PHE A 97 10.75 12.76 -2.73
N VAL A 98 10.83 11.60 -3.37
CA VAL A 98 12.08 10.91 -3.70
C VAL A 98 12.14 10.68 -5.20
N THR A 99 13.17 11.20 -5.84
CA THR A 99 13.40 11.12 -7.29
C THR A 99 14.45 10.08 -7.67
N GLU A 100 15.19 9.58 -6.69
CA GLU A 100 16.33 8.66 -6.83
C GLU A 100 15.91 7.18 -6.84
N GLY A 101 14.61 6.92 -6.93
CA GLY A 101 14.06 5.58 -7.06
C GLY A 101 13.66 4.91 -5.75
N ILE A 102 13.15 3.67 -5.89
CA ILE A 102 12.48 2.95 -4.81
C ILE A 102 13.43 2.57 -3.66
N GLU A 103 14.68 2.20 -3.95
CA GLU A 103 15.62 1.81 -2.91
C GLU A 103 15.94 2.97 -1.96
N THR A 104 16.13 4.17 -2.50
CA THR A 104 16.36 5.38 -1.70
C THR A 104 15.12 5.71 -0.87
N ALA A 105 13.93 5.62 -1.45
CA ALA A 105 12.68 5.86 -0.75
C ALA A 105 12.47 4.87 0.40
N MET A 106 12.77 3.59 0.21
CA MET A 106 12.63 2.57 1.24
C MET A 106 13.66 2.73 2.37
N LYS A 107 14.89 3.15 2.06
CA LYS A 107 15.90 3.50 3.08
C LYS A 107 15.44 4.67 3.95
N GLN A 108 14.89 5.73 3.34
CA GLN A 108 14.34 6.86 4.08
C GLN A 108 13.13 6.45 4.92
N ALA A 109 12.19 5.66 4.33
CA ALA A 109 11.04 5.15 5.03
C ALA A 109 11.43 4.33 6.26
N ALA A 110 12.42 3.45 6.14
CA ALA A 110 12.91 2.62 7.23
C ALA A 110 13.53 3.45 8.37
N ALA A 111 14.31 4.49 8.03
CA ALA A 111 14.87 5.41 9.01
C ALA A 111 13.80 6.16 9.81
N ILE A 112 12.71 6.58 9.15
CA ILE A 112 11.58 7.28 9.78
C ILE A 112 10.73 6.31 10.61
N ALA A 113 10.46 5.13 10.07
CA ALA A 113 9.55 4.17 10.70
C ALA A 113 10.15 3.50 11.96
N GLY A 114 11.48 3.36 12.04
CA GLY A 114 12.15 2.68 13.16
C GLY A 114 11.74 1.20 13.27
N ASP A 115 10.92 0.88 14.24
CA ASP A 115 10.29 -0.44 14.46
C ASP A 115 8.81 -0.49 14.03
N GLY A 116 8.30 0.61 13.49
CA GLY A 116 6.91 0.74 13.05
C GLY A 116 6.63 0.10 11.68
N VAL A 117 5.48 0.45 11.13
CA VAL A 117 4.96 -0.09 9.87
C VAL A 117 5.16 0.92 8.73
N ILE A 118 5.63 0.42 7.60
CA ILE A 118 5.69 1.11 6.31
C ILE A 118 4.62 0.49 5.41
N ALA A 119 3.63 1.27 4.99
CA ALA A 119 2.61 0.83 4.05
C ALA A 119 3.00 1.20 2.61
N LEU A 120 2.85 0.25 1.70
CA LEU A 120 3.01 0.48 0.26
C LEU A 120 1.61 0.62 -0.35
N ALA A 121 1.29 1.79 -0.90
CA ALA A 121 -0.06 2.17 -1.33
C ALA A 121 -0.20 2.38 -2.85
N THR A 122 0.65 1.76 -3.67
CA THR A 122 0.59 1.87 -5.15
C THR A 122 1.08 0.58 -5.79
N PRO A 123 0.38 0.01 -6.78
CA PRO A 123 0.77 -1.25 -7.41
C PRO A 123 2.22 -1.28 -7.92
N SER A 124 2.67 -0.23 -8.61
CA SER A 124 4.03 -0.16 -9.12
C SER A 124 5.10 -0.12 -8.02
N ILE A 125 4.80 0.49 -6.87
CA ILE A 125 5.68 0.51 -5.70
C ILE A 125 5.71 -0.88 -5.05
N ILE A 126 4.55 -1.52 -4.88
CA ILE A 126 4.42 -2.87 -4.34
C ILE A 126 5.24 -3.85 -5.19
N GLN A 127 5.06 -3.83 -6.51
CA GLN A 127 5.74 -4.73 -7.43
C GLN A 127 7.25 -4.55 -7.40
N GLN A 128 7.75 -3.32 -7.37
CA GLN A 128 9.18 -3.03 -7.24
C GLN A 128 9.73 -3.55 -5.89
N CYS A 129 9.02 -3.31 -4.78
CA CYS A 129 9.44 -3.79 -3.47
C CYS A 129 9.41 -5.32 -3.35
N LEU A 130 8.42 -5.99 -3.98
CA LEU A 130 8.39 -7.46 -4.06
C LEU A 130 9.57 -8.00 -4.86
N ASN A 131 9.89 -7.42 -6.01
CA ASN A 131 11.04 -7.80 -6.82
C ASN A 131 12.39 -7.61 -6.11
N LEU A 132 12.45 -6.69 -5.14
CA LEU A 132 13.63 -6.44 -4.30
C LEU A 132 13.63 -7.24 -2.99
N GLY A 133 12.62 -8.09 -2.74
CA GLY A 133 12.48 -8.86 -1.50
C GLY A 133 12.31 -7.98 -0.25
N LEU A 134 11.69 -6.81 -0.39
CA LEU A 134 11.54 -5.83 0.70
C LEU A 134 10.19 -5.91 1.42
N VAL A 135 9.26 -6.76 0.96
CA VAL A 135 7.90 -6.86 1.52
C VAL A 135 7.85 -7.99 2.54
N ASP A 136 7.41 -7.69 3.76
CA ASP A 136 7.23 -8.67 4.83
C ASP A 136 5.81 -9.23 4.88
N ARG A 137 4.80 -8.42 4.52
CA ARG A 137 3.38 -8.80 4.55
C ARG A 137 2.63 -8.24 3.36
N ILE A 138 1.62 -8.98 2.93
CA ILE A 138 0.64 -8.54 1.93
C ILE A 138 -0.73 -8.53 2.59
N GLN A 139 -1.40 -7.38 2.56
CA GLN A 139 -2.78 -7.22 3.01
C GLN A 139 -3.64 -6.85 1.80
N VAL A 140 -4.53 -7.76 1.44
CA VAL A 140 -5.44 -7.57 0.31
C VAL A 140 -6.86 -7.45 0.85
N LYS A 141 -7.53 -6.37 0.51
CA LYS A 141 -8.93 -6.11 0.84
C LYS A 141 -9.76 -6.42 -0.41
N VAL A 142 -10.23 -7.65 -0.50
CA VAL A 142 -10.98 -8.15 -1.65
C VAL A 142 -12.43 -7.66 -1.56
N VAL A 143 -12.84 -6.84 -2.51
CA VAL A 143 -14.23 -6.41 -2.63
C VAL A 143 -15.03 -7.35 -3.54
N PRO A 144 -16.32 -7.60 -3.29
CA PRO A 144 -17.17 -8.46 -4.11
C PRO A 144 -17.54 -7.78 -5.43
N LEU A 145 -16.55 -7.55 -6.28
CA LEU A 145 -16.65 -6.83 -7.53
C LEU A 145 -15.76 -7.51 -8.57
N LEU A 146 -16.22 -7.60 -9.81
CA LEU A 146 -15.43 -7.94 -10.98
C LEU A 146 -15.32 -6.70 -11.86
N LEU A 147 -14.11 -6.27 -12.18
CA LEU A 147 -13.85 -5.15 -13.10
C LEU A 147 -13.67 -5.62 -14.54
N GLY A 148 -13.18 -6.85 -14.76
CA GLY A 148 -12.90 -7.42 -16.07
C GLY A 148 -11.64 -6.85 -16.74
N ALA A 149 -11.31 -5.59 -16.46
CA ALA A 149 -10.10 -4.91 -16.91
C ALA A 149 -9.77 -3.77 -15.94
N GLY A 150 -8.49 -3.39 -15.84
CA GLY A 150 -8.07 -2.32 -14.95
C GLY A 150 -6.58 -2.33 -14.65
N ILE A 151 -6.20 -1.67 -13.57
CA ILE A 151 -4.82 -1.62 -13.06
C ILE A 151 -4.62 -2.79 -12.09
N PRO A 152 -3.84 -3.82 -12.44
CA PRO A 152 -3.65 -4.97 -11.57
C PRO A 152 -2.76 -4.63 -10.37
N MET A 153 -3.07 -5.24 -9.20
CA MET A 153 -2.19 -5.14 -8.03
C MET A 153 -0.83 -5.82 -8.29
N PHE A 154 -0.85 -7.01 -8.88
CA PHE A 154 0.32 -7.80 -9.20
C PHE A 154 0.39 -8.04 -10.72
N GLY A 155 1.35 -7.48 -11.42
CA GLY A 155 1.39 -7.61 -12.86
C GLY A 155 2.78 -7.59 -13.49
N LYS A 156 3.81 -7.21 -12.74
CA LYS A 156 5.19 -7.07 -13.23
C LYS A 156 6.18 -7.67 -12.23
N LEU A 157 5.85 -8.84 -11.72
CA LEU A 157 6.78 -9.58 -10.86
C LEU A 157 7.79 -10.28 -11.75
N THR A 158 9.06 -10.18 -11.35
CA THR A 158 10.21 -10.79 -12.01
C THR A 158 10.83 -11.82 -11.07
N GLY A 159 11.48 -12.82 -11.63
CA GLY A 159 12.08 -13.92 -10.84
C GLY A 159 11.14 -15.11 -10.65
N ASP A 160 11.48 -15.95 -9.68
CA ASP A 160 10.71 -17.14 -9.34
C ASP A 160 9.39 -16.81 -8.67
N PRO A 161 8.39 -17.72 -8.71
CA PRO A 161 7.14 -17.55 -7.97
C PRO A 161 7.40 -17.36 -6.46
N ILE A 162 6.65 -16.44 -5.85
CA ILE A 162 6.72 -16.18 -4.42
C ILE A 162 5.63 -17.02 -3.75
N GLU A 163 6.01 -18.05 -3.03
CA GLU A 163 5.08 -18.82 -2.20
C GLU A 163 4.77 -18.04 -0.94
N LEU A 164 3.47 -17.86 -0.65
CA LEU A 164 3.00 -17.17 0.54
C LEU A 164 2.59 -18.18 1.61
N GLU A 165 2.70 -17.80 2.89
CA GLU A 165 2.11 -18.57 3.98
C GLU A 165 0.58 -18.52 3.91
N ASN A 166 -0.11 -19.47 4.58
CA ASN A 166 -1.56 -19.46 4.66
C ASN A 166 -2.09 -18.14 5.24
N PRO A 167 -3.13 -17.54 4.63
CA PRO A 167 -3.63 -16.26 5.07
C PRO A 167 -4.43 -16.34 6.36
N THR A 168 -4.38 -15.26 7.14
CA THR A 168 -5.47 -14.95 8.05
C THR A 168 -6.57 -14.26 7.26
N VAL A 169 -7.80 -14.78 7.39
CA VAL A 169 -8.99 -14.25 6.69
C VAL A 169 -9.88 -13.56 7.71
N VAL A 170 -10.29 -12.32 7.41
CA VAL A 170 -11.23 -11.56 8.24
C VAL A 170 -12.35 -11.02 7.36
N GLU A 171 -13.59 -11.37 7.71
CA GLU A 171 -14.76 -10.86 7.01
C GLU A 171 -15.10 -9.45 7.47
N GLY A 172 -15.38 -8.58 6.49
CA GLY A 172 -15.85 -7.23 6.70
C GLY A 172 -17.16 -6.96 5.96
N ASN A 173 -17.75 -5.79 6.19
CA ASN A 173 -18.97 -5.39 5.50
C ASN A 173 -18.63 -4.90 4.07
N GLY A 174 -18.88 -5.76 3.09
CA GLY A 174 -18.59 -5.51 1.68
C GLY A 174 -17.11 -5.66 1.32
N VAL A 175 -16.35 -6.39 2.14
CA VAL A 175 -14.92 -6.64 1.92
C VAL A 175 -14.48 -7.90 2.67
N THR A 176 -13.54 -8.63 2.10
CA THR A 176 -12.81 -9.71 2.80
C THR A 176 -11.35 -9.32 2.91
N HIS A 177 -10.81 -9.30 4.12
CA HIS A 177 -9.40 -8.99 4.36
C HIS A 177 -8.58 -10.28 4.35
N LEU A 178 -7.56 -10.33 3.53
CA LEU A 178 -6.60 -11.41 3.43
C LEU A 178 -5.22 -10.89 3.88
N HIS A 179 -4.65 -11.51 4.90
CA HIS A 179 -3.35 -11.13 5.45
C HIS A 179 -2.37 -12.28 5.25
N TYR A 180 -1.39 -12.07 4.38
CA TYR A 180 -0.33 -13.03 4.09
C TYR A 180 0.99 -12.58 4.69
N ARG A 181 1.80 -13.54 5.13
CA ARG A 181 3.24 -13.33 5.33
C ARG A 181 3.98 -13.66 4.05
N VAL A 182 4.98 -12.86 3.74
CA VAL A 182 5.93 -13.12 2.66
C VAL A 182 7.17 -13.76 3.31
N PRO A 183 7.55 -14.99 2.93
CA PRO A 183 8.78 -15.59 3.43
C PRO A 183 10.01 -14.74 3.12
N ASP A 184 10.99 -14.75 4.02
CA ASP A 184 12.20 -13.94 3.87
C ASP A 184 13.03 -14.41 2.66
N GLN A 185 12.83 -13.77 1.52
CA GLN A 185 13.53 -14.07 0.27
C GLN A 185 15.03 -13.74 0.33
N ARG A 186 15.45 -12.89 1.28
CA ARG A 186 16.85 -12.49 1.47
C ARG A 186 17.73 -13.58 2.08
N ARG A 187 17.12 -14.65 2.61
CA ARG A 187 17.84 -15.80 3.21
C ARG A 187 18.01 -16.97 2.24
N ALA A 188 17.39 -16.91 1.05
CA ALA A 188 17.41 -18.00 0.07
C ALA A 188 18.43 -17.79 -1.08
N ALA A 189 19.23 -16.73 -1.04
CA ALA A 189 20.26 -16.40 -2.03
C ALA A 189 21.67 -16.61 -1.48
#